data_b3c45cc603629478fac8df2bc56967b2
#
_entry.id   b3c45cc603629478fac8df2bc56967b2
#
_cell.length_a   1.000
_cell.length_b   1.000
_cell.length_c   1.000
_cell.angle_alpha   90.00
_cell.angle_beta   90.00
_cell.angle_gamma   90.00
#
_symmetry.space_group_name_H-M   'P 1'
#
loop_
_entity.id
_entity.type
_entity.pdbx_description
1 polymer ?
#
loop_
_entity_poly.entity_id
_entity_poly.type
_entity_poly.pdbx_seq_one_letter_code
_entity_poly.pdbx_strand_id
1 'polypeptide(L)'
;MLDEIKRKLKELQKKLAGLRVYLDIDKNEASLKELEAKMVSSGFWNNQEKAQSVIGELKLIRVTVGAYFECMEEYGHAIELVELLSKEPDQEIISEMKELLEKLEKDVNALEFKSLMSGELDRNNAIVSIHAGAGGTESCDWANMLLRMYSMWSQANDYKTQIIDMLAGEEAGVKSAVMIVSGPFAYGYLKSERGVHRLVRISPFDANKRRHTSFASADVIAEVADDIEIDIKESELRIDTYRSSGAGGQHVNVTDSAVRITHLPTNIVVQCQNERSQHKNKAMAMKVLKARLYEAKLEEKKKEMEKENAKKQKIEWGSQIRSYVMHPYSMVKDHRTNYETSNVDAVMNGKIDRFIEAFLKWKAKK
;
A
#
# COMPACT_ATOMS: atom_id res chain seq x y z
N MET A 1 8.40 36.49 -14.97
CA MET A 1 7.13 35.73 -14.85
C MET A 1 6.89 34.85 -16.09
N LEU A 2 6.67 35.41 -17.27
CA LEU A 2 6.40 34.60 -18.50
C LEU A 2 7.52 33.60 -18.81
N ASP A 3 8.78 33.99 -18.69
CA ASP A 3 9.92 33.09 -18.90
C ASP A 3 10.00 31.96 -17.85
N GLU A 4 9.55 32.23 -16.63
CA GLU A 4 9.48 31.23 -15.58
C GLU A 4 8.38 30.19 -15.87
N ILE A 5 7.22 30.65 -16.34
CA ILE A 5 6.12 29.79 -16.79
C ILE A 5 6.59 28.91 -17.96
N LYS A 6 7.22 29.49 -18.98
CA LYS A 6 7.78 28.75 -20.12
C LYS A 6 8.81 27.69 -19.69
N ARG A 7 9.67 28.02 -18.71
CA ARG A 7 10.63 27.06 -18.15
C ARG A 7 9.93 25.89 -17.47
N LYS A 8 8.94 26.17 -16.62
CA LYS A 8 8.15 25.13 -15.95
C LYS A 8 7.42 24.22 -16.95
N LEU A 9 6.78 24.79 -17.96
CA LEU A 9 6.13 24.01 -19.01
C LEU A 9 7.12 23.12 -19.77
N LYS A 10 8.33 23.59 -20.05
CA LYS A 10 9.36 22.76 -20.68
C LYS A 10 9.84 21.62 -19.78
N GLU A 11 9.89 21.83 -18.47
CA GLU A 11 10.19 20.76 -17.50
C GLU A 11 9.06 19.72 -17.43
N LEU A 12 7.80 20.18 -17.41
CA LEU A 12 6.62 19.31 -17.44
C LEU A 12 6.53 18.50 -18.74
N GLN A 13 6.86 19.11 -19.89
CA GLN A 13 6.93 18.42 -21.17
C GLN A 13 7.91 17.25 -21.15
N LYS A 14 9.10 17.46 -20.60
CA LYS A 14 10.11 16.41 -20.47
C LYS A 14 9.63 15.27 -19.56
N LYS A 15 8.96 15.62 -18.46
CA LYS A 15 8.38 14.63 -17.55
C LYS A 15 7.29 13.81 -18.25
N LEU A 16 6.35 14.46 -18.94
CA LEU A 16 5.28 13.79 -19.68
C LEU A 16 5.82 12.88 -20.78
N ALA A 17 6.84 13.32 -21.52
CA ALA A 17 7.51 12.48 -22.52
C ALA A 17 8.17 11.25 -21.89
N GLY A 18 8.81 11.39 -20.72
CA GLY A 18 9.35 10.27 -19.96
C GLY A 18 8.26 9.33 -19.48
N LEU A 19 7.17 9.86 -18.93
CA LEU A 19 6.04 9.08 -18.43
C LEU A 19 5.35 8.26 -19.52
N ARG A 20 5.28 8.76 -20.77
CA ARG A 20 4.74 8.00 -21.89
C ARG A 20 5.46 6.66 -22.08
N VAL A 21 6.79 6.69 -21.96
CA VAL A 21 7.64 5.49 -22.09
C VAL A 21 7.55 4.61 -20.85
N TYR A 22 7.67 5.20 -19.65
CA TYR A 22 7.64 4.44 -18.39
C TYR A 22 6.31 3.75 -18.10
N LEU A 23 5.20 4.38 -18.49
CA LEU A 23 3.85 3.84 -18.31
C LEU A 23 3.41 2.99 -19.51
N ASP A 24 4.29 2.75 -20.49
CA ASP A 24 3.96 2.00 -21.72
C ASP A 24 2.62 2.45 -22.35
N ILE A 25 2.38 3.77 -22.42
CA ILE A 25 1.07 4.34 -22.81
C ILE A 25 0.61 3.78 -24.17
N ASP A 26 1.51 3.67 -25.14
CA ASP A 26 1.17 3.18 -26.49
C ASP A 26 0.73 1.71 -26.48
N LYS A 27 1.39 0.89 -25.66
CA LYS A 27 1.03 -0.53 -25.45
C LYS A 27 -0.29 -0.66 -24.68
N ASN A 28 -0.44 0.12 -23.64
CA ASN A 28 -1.66 0.12 -22.81
C ASN A 28 -2.88 0.62 -23.62
N GLU A 29 -2.71 1.59 -24.50
CA GLU A 29 -3.77 2.03 -25.42
C GLU A 29 -4.18 0.93 -26.41
N ALA A 30 -3.23 0.18 -26.94
CA ALA A 30 -3.52 -0.98 -27.80
C ALA A 30 -4.26 -2.10 -27.02
N SER A 31 -3.77 -2.41 -25.81
CA SER A 31 -4.41 -3.40 -24.93
C SER A 31 -5.83 -2.98 -24.54
N LEU A 32 -6.06 -1.69 -24.29
CA LEU A 32 -7.38 -1.17 -23.98
C LEU A 32 -8.37 -1.41 -25.11
N LYS A 33 -7.98 -1.15 -26.37
CA LYS A 33 -8.79 -1.42 -27.56
C LYS A 33 -9.08 -2.91 -27.72
N GLU A 34 -8.09 -3.78 -27.46
CA GLU A 34 -8.29 -5.24 -27.51
C GLU A 34 -9.25 -5.75 -26.43
N LEU A 35 -9.12 -5.27 -25.19
CA LEU A 35 -9.98 -5.66 -24.08
C LEU A 35 -11.42 -5.17 -24.31
N GLU A 36 -11.60 -3.95 -24.82
CA GLU A 36 -12.91 -3.42 -25.19
C GLU A 36 -13.55 -4.26 -26.31
N ALA A 37 -12.79 -4.66 -27.32
CA ALA A 37 -13.27 -5.54 -28.38
C ALA A 37 -13.67 -6.92 -27.83
N LYS A 38 -12.92 -7.48 -26.88
CA LYS A 38 -13.27 -8.74 -26.19
C LYS A 38 -14.60 -8.64 -25.42
N MET A 39 -14.88 -7.50 -24.78
CA MET A 39 -16.13 -7.30 -24.04
C MET A 39 -17.38 -7.29 -24.93
N VAL A 40 -17.24 -6.88 -26.21
CA VAL A 40 -18.33 -6.86 -27.20
C VAL A 40 -18.54 -8.23 -27.85
N SER A 41 -17.59 -9.17 -27.70
CA SER A 41 -17.69 -10.50 -28.32
C SER A 41 -18.82 -11.35 -27.72
N SER A 42 -19.50 -12.10 -28.58
CA SER A 42 -20.56 -13.04 -28.16
C SER A 42 -19.96 -14.13 -27.27
N GLY A 43 -20.46 -14.28 -26.06
CA GLY A 43 -19.99 -15.28 -25.09
C GLY A 43 -19.06 -14.79 -24.01
N PHE A 44 -18.63 -13.51 -24.03
CA PHE A 44 -17.80 -12.92 -22.98
C PHE A 44 -18.41 -13.05 -21.57
N TRP A 45 -19.72 -12.84 -21.49
CA TRP A 45 -20.48 -12.88 -20.23
C TRP A 45 -20.82 -14.29 -19.72
N ASN A 46 -20.52 -15.34 -20.49
CA ASN A 46 -20.80 -16.73 -20.10
C ASN A 46 -19.89 -17.22 -18.96
N ASN A 47 -18.74 -16.56 -18.75
CA ASN A 47 -17.84 -16.87 -17.65
C ASN A 47 -17.63 -15.62 -16.78
N GLN A 48 -18.37 -15.55 -15.68
CA GLN A 48 -18.41 -14.39 -14.80
C GLN A 48 -17.05 -14.05 -14.16
N GLU A 49 -16.23 -15.07 -13.80
CA GLU A 49 -14.91 -14.85 -13.20
C GLU A 49 -13.94 -14.24 -14.21
N LYS A 50 -13.87 -14.79 -15.42
CA LYS A 50 -13.04 -14.23 -16.51
C LYS A 50 -13.50 -12.83 -16.89
N ALA A 51 -14.81 -12.59 -16.95
CA ALA A 51 -15.35 -11.27 -17.25
C ALA A 51 -14.94 -10.25 -16.18
N GLN A 52 -15.02 -10.58 -14.89
CA GLN A 52 -14.60 -9.70 -13.80
C GLN A 52 -13.08 -9.39 -13.83
N SER A 53 -12.25 -10.39 -14.13
CA SER A 53 -10.80 -10.19 -14.29
C SER A 53 -10.49 -9.20 -15.41
N VAL A 54 -11.07 -9.39 -16.59
CA VAL A 54 -10.89 -8.51 -17.76
C VAL A 54 -11.39 -7.09 -17.47
N ILE A 55 -12.55 -6.95 -16.81
CA ILE A 55 -13.09 -5.63 -16.41
C ILE A 55 -12.15 -4.95 -15.41
N GLY A 56 -11.59 -5.70 -14.47
CA GLY A 56 -10.60 -5.18 -13.51
C GLY A 56 -9.34 -4.64 -14.21
N GLU A 57 -8.80 -5.41 -15.15
CA GLU A 57 -7.64 -5.02 -15.96
C GLU A 57 -7.94 -3.80 -16.82
N LEU A 58 -9.07 -3.80 -17.52
CA LEU A 58 -9.52 -2.67 -18.35
C LEU A 58 -9.67 -1.39 -17.51
N LYS A 59 -10.28 -1.47 -16.34
CA LYS A 59 -10.44 -0.32 -15.43
C LYS A 59 -9.09 0.27 -15.01
N LEU A 60 -8.11 -0.58 -14.68
CA LEU A 60 -6.76 -0.15 -14.30
C LEU A 60 -6.03 0.55 -15.45
N ILE A 61 -6.05 -0.05 -16.65
CA ILE A 61 -5.43 0.54 -17.84
C ILE A 61 -6.10 1.87 -18.17
N ARG A 62 -7.43 1.92 -18.16
CA ARG A 62 -8.20 3.13 -18.47
C ARG A 62 -7.88 4.28 -17.50
N VAL A 63 -7.76 4.00 -16.20
CA VAL A 63 -7.38 5.02 -15.20
C VAL A 63 -5.97 5.55 -15.45
N THR A 64 -5.02 4.69 -15.82
CA THR A 64 -3.63 5.13 -16.07
C THR A 64 -3.52 5.92 -17.37
N VAL A 65 -4.08 5.39 -18.44
CA VAL A 65 -4.07 6.01 -19.78
C VAL A 65 -4.89 7.31 -19.76
N GLY A 66 -6.06 7.29 -19.14
CA GLY A 66 -6.93 8.47 -19.01
C GLY A 66 -6.23 9.60 -18.28
N ALA A 67 -5.66 9.34 -17.11
CA ALA A 67 -4.93 10.36 -16.36
C ALA A 67 -3.72 10.94 -17.11
N TYR A 68 -3.04 10.13 -17.95
CA TYR A 68 -1.97 10.65 -18.81
C TYR A 68 -2.51 11.61 -19.88
N PHE A 69 -3.59 11.22 -20.56
CA PHE A 69 -4.19 12.07 -21.60
C PHE A 69 -4.82 13.34 -21.03
N GLU A 70 -5.43 13.28 -19.84
CA GLU A 70 -5.91 14.47 -19.12
C GLU A 70 -4.76 15.45 -18.85
N CYS A 71 -3.62 14.97 -18.36
CA CYS A 71 -2.43 15.82 -18.18
C CYS A 71 -1.91 16.39 -19.52
N MET A 72 -2.00 15.63 -20.62
CA MET A 72 -1.58 16.11 -21.95
C MET A 72 -2.53 17.19 -22.49
N GLU A 73 -3.84 17.06 -22.27
CA GLU A 73 -4.85 18.05 -22.63
C GLU A 73 -4.66 19.35 -21.84
N GLU A 74 -4.50 19.25 -20.51
CA GLU A 74 -4.21 20.40 -19.64
C GLU A 74 -2.88 21.08 -20.03
N TYR A 75 -1.86 20.29 -20.41
CA TYR A 75 -0.61 20.83 -20.91
C TYR A 75 -0.80 21.59 -22.25
N GLY A 76 -1.63 21.06 -23.16
CA GLY A 76 -2.01 21.72 -24.40
C GLY A 76 -2.68 23.07 -24.14
N HIS A 77 -3.67 23.08 -23.24
CA HIS A 77 -4.37 24.31 -22.81
C HIS A 77 -3.40 25.33 -22.18
N ALA A 78 -2.44 24.87 -21.35
CA ALA A 78 -1.43 25.77 -20.79
C ALA A 78 -0.53 26.41 -21.86
N ILE A 79 -0.21 25.72 -22.96
CA ILE A 79 0.52 26.30 -24.09
C ILE A 79 -0.30 27.38 -24.79
N GLU A 80 -1.59 27.15 -25.06
CA GLU A 80 -2.48 28.12 -25.68
C GLU A 80 -2.60 29.39 -24.84
N LEU A 81 -2.74 29.27 -23.51
CA LEU A 81 -2.75 30.42 -22.60
C LEU A 81 -1.43 31.20 -22.62
N VAL A 82 -0.28 30.54 -22.73
CA VAL A 82 1.02 31.21 -22.86
C VAL A 82 1.13 32.00 -24.18
N GLU A 83 0.60 31.46 -25.28
CA GLU A 83 0.54 32.15 -26.55
C GLU A 83 -0.34 33.41 -26.49
N LEU A 84 -1.50 33.33 -25.83
CA LEU A 84 -2.38 34.48 -25.60
C LEU A 84 -1.69 35.55 -24.73
N LEU A 85 -1.09 35.17 -23.62
CA LEU A 85 -0.34 36.08 -22.73
C LEU A 85 0.87 36.73 -23.39
N SER A 86 1.41 36.09 -24.43
CA SER A 86 2.54 36.65 -25.22
C SER A 86 2.07 37.76 -26.18
N LYS A 87 0.76 37.78 -26.53
CA LYS A 87 0.13 38.78 -27.40
C LYS A 87 -0.46 39.93 -26.61
N GLU A 88 -1.21 39.61 -25.58
CA GLU A 88 -1.89 40.58 -24.70
C GLU A 88 -1.74 40.15 -23.25
N PRO A 89 -1.00 40.94 -22.42
CA PRO A 89 -0.88 40.66 -21.01
C PRO A 89 -2.22 40.93 -20.30
N ASP A 90 -2.88 39.87 -19.78
CA ASP A 90 -4.10 39.97 -19.03
C ASP A 90 -3.90 39.35 -17.64
N GLN A 91 -4.39 40.05 -16.59
CA GLN A 91 -4.22 39.65 -15.21
C GLN A 91 -5.08 38.43 -14.85
N GLU A 92 -6.26 38.30 -15.47
CA GLU A 92 -7.15 37.15 -15.27
C GLU A 92 -6.55 35.89 -15.86
N ILE A 93 -6.01 35.97 -17.08
CA ILE A 93 -5.32 34.85 -17.75
C ILE A 93 -4.06 34.42 -16.95
N ILE A 94 -3.35 35.39 -16.35
CA ILE A 94 -2.20 35.08 -15.48
C ILE A 94 -2.62 34.27 -14.24
N SER A 95 -3.77 34.61 -13.63
CA SER A 95 -4.30 33.86 -12.47
C SER A 95 -4.71 32.45 -12.85
N GLU A 96 -5.46 32.29 -13.92
CA GLU A 96 -5.88 31.00 -14.47
C GLU A 96 -4.67 30.11 -14.81
N MET A 97 -3.66 30.70 -15.46
CA MET A 97 -2.43 29.97 -15.78
C MET A 97 -1.68 29.46 -14.53
N LYS A 98 -1.65 30.23 -13.46
CA LYS A 98 -1.00 29.78 -12.22
C LYS A 98 -1.74 28.59 -11.59
N GLU A 99 -3.07 28.67 -11.52
CA GLU A 99 -3.89 27.59 -10.99
C GLU A 99 -3.75 26.32 -11.83
N LEU A 100 -3.78 26.47 -13.17
CA LEU A 100 -3.60 25.37 -14.10
C LEU A 100 -2.21 24.73 -13.96
N LEU A 101 -1.14 25.53 -13.83
CA LEU A 101 0.22 25.02 -13.61
C LEU A 101 0.37 24.28 -12.29
N GLU A 102 -0.19 24.79 -11.21
CA GLU A 102 -0.13 24.10 -9.90
C GLU A 102 -0.87 22.77 -9.95
N LYS A 103 -2.05 22.73 -10.61
CA LYS A 103 -2.80 21.50 -10.81
C LYS A 103 -2.00 20.51 -11.68
N LEU A 104 -1.51 20.96 -12.83
CA LEU A 104 -0.75 20.12 -13.76
C LEU A 104 0.54 19.58 -13.14
N GLU A 105 1.29 20.40 -12.37
CA GLU A 105 2.46 19.93 -11.60
C GLU A 105 2.07 18.82 -10.62
N LYS A 106 0.97 18.97 -9.91
CA LYS A 106 0.47 17.97 -8.96
C LYS A 106 0.10 16.66 -9.65
N ASP A 107 -0.62 16.74 -10.76
CA ASP A 107 -1.13 15.57 -11.47
C ASP A 107 -0.01 14.82 -12.21
N VAL A 108 0.92 15.55 -12.83
CA VAL A 108 2.15 14.95 -13.43
C VAL A 108 3.02 14.29 -12.37
N ASN A 109 3.20 14.90 -11.19
CA ASN A 109 3.96 14.29 -10.10
C ASN A 109 3.25 13.05 -9.56
N ALA A 110 1.92 13.03 -9.49
CA ALA A 110 1.14 11.85 -9.11
C ALA A 110 1.30 10.70 -10.11
N LEU A 111 1.33 11.01 -11.42
CA LEU A 111 1.61 10.03 -12.47
C LEU A 111 3.05 9.52 -12.43
N GLU A 112 4.03 10.42 -12.27
CA GLU A 112 5.44 10.07 -12.10
C GLU A 112 5.60 9.12 -10.91
N PHE A 113 4.89 9.39 -9.83
CA PHE A 113 4.88 8.56 -8.64
C PHE A 113 4.29 7.16 -8.89
N LYS A 114 3.17 7.07 -9.63
CA LYS A 114 2.60 5.78 -10.05
C LYS A 114 3.55 4.99 -10.95
N SER A 115 4.36 5.64 -11.77
CA SER A 115 5.35 4.97 -12.63
C SER A 115 6.49 4.29 -11.84
N LEU A 116 6.78 4.74 -10.62
CA LEU A 116 7.74 4.10 -9.71
C LEU A 116 7.24 2.76 -9.16
N MET A 117 5.94 2.46 -9.33
CA MET A 117 5.32 1.21 -8.93
C MET A 117 5.25 0.25 -10.11
N SER A 118 6.42 -0.22 -10.57
CA SER A 118 6.58 -1.10 -11.73
C SER A 118 6.62 -2.60 -11.38
N GLY A 119 6.49 -2.95 -10.12
CA GLY A 119 6.47 -4.34 -9.68
C GLY A 119 5.17 -5.03 -10.11
N GLU A 120 5.25 -6.28 -10.54
CA GLU A 120 4.12 -7.09 -10.99
C GLU A 120 2.96 -7.12 -9.98
N LEU A 121 3.27 -7.13 -8.70
CA LEU A 121 2.30 -7.14 -7.61
C LEU A 121 1.87 -5.75 -7.13
N ASP A 122 2.53 -4.67 -7.59
CA ASP A 122 2.28 -3.32 -7.06
C ASP A 122 0.85 -2.83 -7.28
N ARG A 123 0.16 -3.37 -8.28
CA ARG A 123 -1.24 -3.04 -8.62
C ARG A 123 -2.27 -3.69 -7.71
N ASN A 124 -1.86 -4.68 -6.91
CA ASN A 124 -2.77 -5.50 -6.10
C ASN A 124 -3.23 -4.75 -4.84
N ASN A 125 -4.28 -5.30 -4.22
CA ASN A 125 -4.66 -4.95 -2.87
C ASN A 125 -3.55 -5.32 -1.89
N ALA A 126 -3.54 -4.69 -0.72
CA ALA A 126 -2.56 -4.98 0.32
C ALA A 126 -3.19 -5.73 1.50
N ILE A 127 -2.47 -6.70 2.02
CA ILE A 127 -2.75 -7.31 3.32
C ILE A 127 -1.69 -6.77 4.30
N VAL A 128 -2.14 -6.01 5.29
CA VAL A 128 -1.30 -5.38 6.30
C VAL A 128 -1.46 -6.14 7.61
N SER A 129 -0.36 -6.71 8.10
CA SER A 129 -0.30 -7.41 9.39
C SER A 129 0.52 -6.60 10.37
N ILE A 130 -0.04 -6.24 11.52
CA ILE A 130 0.61 -5.45 12.55
C ILE A 130 0.77 -6.33 13.78
N HIS A 131 1.96 -6.33 14.37
CA HIS A 131 2.25 -7.09 15.57
C HIS A 131 2.93 -6.20 16.61
N ALA A 132 2.45 -6.27 17.84
CA ALA A 132 3.13 -5.67 18.97
C ALA A 132 4.48 -6.36 19.19
N GLY A 133 5.54 -5.56 19.38
CA GLY A 133 6.89 -6.04 19.66
C GLY A 133 7.25 -5.93 21.14
N ALA A 134 8.52 -5.63 21.43
CA ALA A 134 8.98 -5.40 22.78
C ALA A 134 8.38 -4.13 23.39
N GLY A 135 7.87 -4.20 24.62
CA GLY A 135 7.28 -3.07 25.35
C GLY A 135 6.03 -3.38 26.16
N GLY A 136 5.57 -4.65 26.21
CA GLY A 136 4.38 -5.04 26.98
C GLY A 136 3.11 -4.30 26.52
N THR A 137 2.29 -3.83 27.47
CA THR A 137 1.05 -3.06 27.20
C THR A 137 1.28 -1.85 26.29
N GLU A 138 2.41 -1.17 26.45
CA GLU A 138 2.79 -0.01 25.64
C GLU A 138 2.98 -0.39 24.15
N SER A 139 3.53 -1.57 23.85
CA SER A 139 3.69 -2.05 22.46
C SER A 139 2.35 -2.47 21.84
N CYS A 140 1.41 -2.97 22.64
CA CYS A 140 0.06 -3.26 22.18
C CYS A 140 -0.71 -1.98 21.83
N ASP A 141 -0.57 -0.92 22.64
CA ASP A 141 -1.15 0.39 22.32
C ASP A 141 -0.51 0.99 21.07
N TRP A 142 0.82 0.86 20.94
CA TRP A 142 1.53 1.30 19.74
C TRP A 142 1.05 0.58 18.48
N ALA A 143 0.85 -0.73 18.53
CA ALA A 143 0.30 -1.50 17.42
C ALA A 143 -1.11 -1.00 17.02
N ASN A 144 -1.94 -0.68 18.01
CA ASN A 144 -3.27 -0.09 17.78
C ASN A 144 -3.19 1.30 17.15
N MET A 145 -2.24 2.13 17.58
CA MET A 145 -1.99 3.44 16.97
C MET A 145 -1.57 3.32 15.50
N LEU A 146 -0.71 2.35 15.16
CA LEU A 146 -0.32 2.08 13.77
C LEU A 146 -1.52 1.59 12.93
N LEU A 147 -2.34 0.69 13.47
CA LEU A 147 -3.56 0.22 12.80
C LEU A 147 -4.49 1.39 12.47
N ARG A 148 -4.70 2.29 13.42
CA ARG A 148 -5.48 3.51 13.21
C ARG A 148 -4.84 4.41 12.14
N MET A 149 -3.55 4.63 12.20
CA MET A 149 -2.81 5.47 11.23
C MET A 149 -3.00 4.95 9.80
N TYR A 150 -2.82 3.65 9.57
CA TYR A 150 -3.03 3.04 8.26
C TYR A 150 -4.49 3.06 7.81
N SER A 151 -5.42 2.85 8.73
CA SER A 151 -6.86 2.96 8.44
C SER A 151 -7.26 4.38 8.01
N MET A 152 -6.73 5.41 8.68
CA MET A 152 -6.98 6.81 8.33
C MET A 152 -6.32 7.19 7.00
N TRP A 153 -5.10 6.71 6.73
CA TRP A 153 -4.46 6.90 5.44
C TRP A 153 -5.27 6.25 4.31
N SER A 154 -5.72 5.03 4.52
CA SER A 154 -6.54 4.31 3.55
C SER A 154 -7.85 5.06 3.25
N GLN A 155 -8.52 5.54 4.27
CA GLN A 155 -9.76 6.31 4.12
C GLN A 155 -9.53 7.64 3.38
N ALA A 156 -8.44 8.33 3.67
CA ALA A 156 -8.08 9.59 3.01
C ALA A 156 -7.73 9.42 1.52
N ASN A 157 -7.35 8.21 1.12
CA ASN A 157 -7.04 7.85 -0.27
C ASN A 157 -8.13 6.99 -0.94
N ASP A 158 -9.36 7.01 -0.43
CA ASP A 158 -10.53 6.30 -0.96
C ASP A 158 -10.36 4.77 -1.06
N TYR A 159 -9.48 4.18 -0.25
CA TYR A 159 -9.34 2.74 -0.16
C TYR A 159 -10.40 2.14 0.77
N LYS A 160 -10.89 0.96 0.40
CA LYS A 160 -11.74 0.16 1.28
C LYS A 160 -10.87 -0.65 2.22
N THR A 161 -11.17 -0.61 3.52
CA THR A 161 -10.46 -1.39 4.55
C THR A 161 -11.37 -2.43 5.17
N GLN A 162 -10.85 -3.64 5.39
CA GLN A 162 -11.52 -4.72 6.11
C GLN A 162 -10.55 -5.35 7.09
N ILE A 163 -10.88 -5.33 8.38
CA ILE A 163 -10.13 -6.07 9.40
C ILE A 163 -10.53 -7.54 9.31
N ILE A 164 -9.55 -8.42 9.08
CA ILE A 164 -9.75 -9.87 8.95
C ILE A 164 -9.60 -10.56 10.29
N ASP A 165 -8.60 -10.12 11.06
CA ASP A 165 -8.26 -10.70 12.35
C ASP A 165 -7.73 -9.61 13.28
N MET A 166 -8.09 -9.70 14.56
CA MET A 166 -7.62 -8.78 15.59
C MET A 166 -7.59 -9.49 16.94
N LEU A 167 -6.39 -9.57 17.51
CA LEU A 167 -6.18 -10.07 18.85
C LEU A 167 -5.90 -8.91 19.79
N ALA A 168 -6.80 -8.67 20.73
CA ALA A 168 -6.66 -7.61 21.73
C ALA A 168 -5.45 -7.87 22.66
N GLY A 169 -4.84 -6.79 23.15
CA GLY A 169 -3.89 -6.86 24.25
C GLY A 169 -4.58 -7.20 25.57
N GLU A 170 -3.85 -7.70 26.55
CA GLU A 170 -4.41 -8.12 27.84
C GLU A 170 -4.98 -6.93 28.63
N GLU A 171 -4.33 -5.78 28.64
CA GLU A 171 -4.75 -4.58 29.38
C GLU A 171 -5.22 -3.47 28.45
N ALA A 172 -4.54 -3.27 27.31
CA ALA A 172 -4.86 -2.22 26.36
C ALA A 172 -4.29 -2.54 24.96
N GLY A 173 -4.85 -1.90 23.94
CA GLY A 173 -4.35 -1.96 22.57
C GLY A 173 -4.57 -3.30 21.87
N VAL A 174 -3.74 -3.61 20.90
CA VAL A 174 -3.84 -4.78 20.04
C VAL A 174 -2.51 -5.53 20.01
N LYS A 175 -2.55 -6.84 20.28
CA LYS A 175 -1.37 -7.72 20.19
C LYS A 175 -1.02 -8.04 18.74
N SER A 176 -2.04 -8.29 17.93
CA SER A 176 -1.91 -8.44 16.48
C SER A 176 -3.17 -8.02 15.77
N ALA A 177 -3.04 -7.46 14.56
CA ALA A 177 -4.16 -7.18 13.68
C ALA A 177 -3.77 -7.46 12.24
N VAL A 178 -4.74 -7.95 11.45
CA VAL A 178 -4.60 -8.15 10.01
C VAL A 178 -5.74 -7.41 9.32
N MET A 179 -5.41 -6.51 8.39
CA MET A 179 -6.40 -5.82 7.59
C MET A 179 -6.08 -5.93 6.10
N ILE A 180 -7.12 -6.01 5.28
CA ILE A 180 -7.03 -5.84 3.83
C ILE A 180 -7.29 -4.37 3.50
N VAL A 181 -6.47 -3.81 2.64
CA VAL A 181 -6.65 -2.51 2.00
C VAL A 181 -6.89 -2.75 0.52
N SER A 182 -8.13 -2.50 0.08
CA SER A 182 -8.56 -2.80 -1.29
C SER A 182 -8.65 -1.51 -2.12
N GLY A 183 -7.95 -1.52 -3.25
CA GLY A 183 -7.96 -0.44 -4.22
C GLY A 183 -6.71 -0.47 -5.10
N PRO A 184 -6.68 0.35 -6.16
CA PRO A 184 -5.59 0.32 -7.13
C PRO A 184 -4.26 0.73 -6.48
N PHE A 185 -3.22 -0.09 -6.70
CA PHE A 185 -1.87 0.12 -6.18
C PHE A 185 -1.73 0.15 -4.64
N ALA A 186 -2.70 -0.36 -3.90
CA ALA A 186 -2.65 -0.36 -2.43
C ALA A 186 -1.36 -1.03 -1.90
N TYR A 187 -0.98 -2.19 -2.46
CA TYR A 187 0.28 -2.85 -2.10
C TYR A 187 1.50 -2.02 -2.53
N GLY A 188 1.48 -1.44 -3.73
CA GLY A 188 2.57 -0.59 -4.24
C GLY A 188 2.93 0.56 -3.30
N TYR A 189 1.93 1.18 -2.69
CA TYR A 189 2.11 2.23 -1.67
C TYR A 189 2.58 1.63 -0.33
N LEU A 190 1.80 0.71 0.21
CA LEU A 190 1.98 0.21 1.58
C LEU A 190 3.20 -0.69 1.77
N LYS A 191 3.76 -1.30 0.71
CA LYS A 191 5.03 -2.05 0.79
C LYS A 191 6.18 -1.23 1.37
N SER A 192 6.12 0.11 1.27
CA SER A 192 7.08 1.02 1.88
C SER A 192 7.04 1.02 3.41
N GLU A 193 5.92 0.64 4.00
CA GLU A 193 5.68 0.63 5.44
C GLU A 193 6.12 -0.68 6.12
N ARG A 194 6.58 -1.65 5.34
CA ARG A 194 7.05 -2.94 5.85
C ARG A 194 8.31 -2.78 6.69
N GLY A 195 8.25 -3.18 7.96
CA GLY A 195 9.38 -3.19 8.88
C GLY A 195 9.01 -2.85 10.32
N VAL A 196 10.01 -2.49 11.12
CA VAL A 196 9.84 -2.17 12.55
C VAL A 196 9.68 -0.67 12.74
N HIS A 197 8.63 -0.29 13.45
CA HIS A 197 8.30 1.08 13.84
C HIS A 197 8.60 1.28 15.33
N ARG A 198 9.41 2.26 15.66
CA ARG A 198 9.81 2.59 17.03
C ARG A 198 9.06 3.81 17.52
N LEU A 199 8.39 3.69 18.67
CA LEU A 199 7.75 4.78 19.38
C LEU A 199 8.59 5.19 20.60
N VAL A 200 8.75 6.49 20.82
CA VAL A 200 9.34 7.08 22.03
C VAL A 200 8.39 8.14 22.56
N ARG A 201 7.75 7.87 23.69
CA ARG A 201 6.83 8.82 24.35
C ARG A 201 6.85 8.67 25.88
N ILE A 202 6.19 9.59 26.58
CA ILE A 202 5.81 9.38 27.98
C ILE A 202 4.68 8.34 27.99
N SER A 203 4.85 7.26 28.76
CA SER A 203 3.87 6.19 28.84
C SER A 203 2.62 6.65 29.58
N PRO A 204 1.42 6.48 29.01
CA PRO A 204 0.16 6.69 29.72
C PRO A 204 -0.14 5.59 30.76
N PHE A 205 0.56 4.45 30.69
CA PHE A 205 0.39 3.30 31.57
C PHE A 205 1.39 3.30 32.75
N ASP A 206 2.41 4.15 32.73
CA ASP A 206 3.37 4.29 33.82
C ASP A 206 2.94 5.38 34.78
N ALA A 207 2.64 4.99 36.01
CA ALA A 207 2.27 5.93 37.10
C ALA A 207 3.32 7.03 37.34
N ASN A 208 4.60 6.73 37.08
CA ASN A 208 5.72 7.67 37.21
C ASN A 208 5.92 8.57 35.99
N LYS A 209 5.08 8.44 34.93
CA LYS A 209 5.17 9.21 33.69
C LYS A 209 6.56 9.21 33.06
N ARG A 210 7.24 8.08 33.11
CA ARG A 210 8.58 7.92 32.51
C ARG A 210 8.48 7.77 31.00
N ARG A 211 9.57 8.12 30.32
CA ARG A 211 9.71 7.92 28.88
C ARG A 211 9.99 6.47 28.56
N HIS A 212 9.17 5.87 27.72
CA HIS A 212 9.29 4.51 27.27
C HIS A 212 9.60 4.45 25.77
N THR A 213 10.22 3.36 25.38
CA THR A 213 10.47 3.00 23.98
C THR A 213 9.76 1.69 23.68
N SER A 214 8.89 1.70 22.67
CA SER A 214 8.12 0.53 22.28
C SER A 214 8.28 0.26 20.79
N PHE A 215 8.14 -1.00 20.42
CA PHE A 215 8.30 -1.45 19.06
C PHE A 215 7.03 -2.15 18.59
N ALA A 216 6.67 -1.94 17.34
CA ALA A 216 5.67 -2.72 16.63
C ALA A 216 6.17 -2.96 15.21
N SER A 217 5.83 -4.10 14.65
CA SER A 217 6.16 -4.41 13.26
C SER A 217 4.92 -4.31 12.38
N ALA A 218 5.08 -3.73 11.21
CA ALA A 218 4.13 -3.82 10.11
C ALA A 218 4.71 -4.74 9.03
N ASP A 219 3.95 -5.75 8.63
CA ASP A 219 4.23 -6.59 7.48
C ASP A 219 3.18 -6.34 6.41
N VAL A 220 3.62 -6.16 5.17
CA VAL A 220 2.72 -5.83 4.05
C VAL A 220 2.99 -6.80 2.92
N ILE A 221 1.96 -7.52 2.52
CA ILE A 221 1.99 -8.47 1.41
C ILE A 221 0.90 -8.12 0.40
N ALA A 222 1.13 -8.47 -0.88
CA ALA A 222 0.12 -8.30 -1.91
C ALA A 222 -1.00 -9.32 -1.73
N GLU A 223 -2.26 -8.90 -1.91
CA GLU A 223 -3.36 -9.84 -2.11
C GLU A 223 -3.23 -10.43 -3.51
N VAL A 224 -2.99 -11.73 -3.57
CA VAL A 224 -2.90 -12.46 -4.84
C VAL A 224 -4.29 -12.94 -5.21
N ALA A 225 -4.72 -12.68 -6.45
CA ALA A 225 -5.96 -13.22 -6.98
C ALA A 225 -5.90 -14.75 -7.03
N ASP A 226 -7.05 -15.42 -6.91
CA ASP A 226 -7.15 -16.90 -6.91
C ASP A 226 -6.60 -17.57 -8.18
N ASP A 227 -6.30 -16.81 -9.24
CA ASP A 227 -5.81 -17.29 -10.53
C ASP A 227 -4.32 -17.66 -10.60
N ILE A 228 -3.53 -17.36 -9.56
CA ILE A 228 -2.19 -17.93 -9.52
C ILE A 228 -2.32 -19.31 -8.89
N GLU A 229 -2.24 -20.35 -9.74
CA GLU A 229 -2.19 -21.76 -9.36
C GLU A 229 -0.98 -22.03 -8.44
N ILE A 230 -1.12 -21.65 -7.19
CA ILE A 230 -0.39 -22.34 -6.13
C ILE A 230 -1.24 -23.57 -5.86
N ASP A 231 -0.81 -24.69 -6.41
CA ASP A 231 -1.44 -25.98 -6.17
C ASP A 231 -1.19 -26.35 -4.69
N ILE A 232 -2.13 -25.94 -3.84
CA ILE A 232 -2.11 -26.28 -2.41
C ILE A 232 -2.91 -27.56 -2.27
N LYS A 233 -2.23 -28.67 -2.07
CA LYS A 233 -2.88 -29.94 -1.80
C LYS A 233 -3.50 -29.92 -0.41
N GLU A 234 -4.75 -30.32 -0.28
CA GLU A 234 -5.40 -30.39 1.04
C GLU A 234 -4.64 -31.29 2.05
N SER A 235 -3.90 -32.27 1.55
CA SER A 235 -3.03 -33.14 2.35
C SER A 235 -1.85 -32.42 2.99
N GLU A 236 -1.47 -31.24 2.49
CA GLU A 236 -0.37 -30.41 2.98
C GLU A 236 -0.86 -29.38 4.01
N LEU A 237 -2.17 -29.34 4.28
CA LEU A 237 -2.79 -28.42 5.20
C LEU A 237 -3.24 -29.11 6.48
N ARG A 238 -2.86 -28.55 7.58
CA ARG A 238 -3.49 -28.84 8.87
C ARG A 238 -4.46 -27.72 9.21
N ILE A 239 -5.74 -28.07 9.34
CA ILE A 239 -6.81 -27.12 9.63
C ILE A 239 -7.32 -27.42 11.03
N ASP A 240 -7.08 -26.50 11.96
CA ASP A 240 -7.55 -26.57 13.33
C ASP A 240 -8.67 -25.54 13.51
N THR A 241 -9.79 -25.98 14.09
CA THR A 241 -10.89 -25.09 14.48
C THR A 241 -10.86 -24.89 15.98
N TYR A 242 -11.14 -23.68 16.43
CA TYR A 242 -11.13 -23.34 17.86
C TYR A 242 -12.15 -22.24 18.16
N ARG A 243 -12.41 -22.04 19.44
CA ARG A 243 -13.32 -21.00 19.91
C ARG A 243 -12.62 -19.64 19.79
N SER A 244 -13.29 -18.68 19.15
CA SER A 244 -12.78 -17.32 19.10
C SER A 244 -12.70 -16.74 20.52
N SER A 245 -11.56 -16.14 20.85
CA SER A 245 -11.36 -15.40 22.10
C SER A 245 -11.55 -13.92 21.83
N GLY A 246 -12.61 -13.31 22.38
CA GLY A 246 -12.88 -11.88 22.24
C GLY A 246 -14.03 -11.43 23.13
N ALA A 247 -14.16 -10.13 23.38
CA ALA A 247 -15.28 -9.53 24.08
C ALA A 247 -16.55 -9.68 23.24
N GLY A 248 -17.34 -10.72 23.48
CA GLY A 248 -18.59 -11.01 22.78
C GLY A 248 -19.52 -11.83 23.64
N GLY A 249 -20.83 -11.78 23.37
CA GLY A 249 -21.87 -12.49 24.10
C GLY A 249 -21.76 -14.02 24.02
N GLN A 250 -22.63 -14.75 24.75
CA GLN A 250 -22.60 -16.21 24.91
C GLN A 250 -22.42 -17.04 23.61
N HIS A 251 -22.78 -16.49 22.46
CA HIS A 251 -22.67 -17.19 21.15
C HIS A 251 -21.24 -17.24 20.59
N VAL A 252 -20.40 -16.28 20.90
CA VAL A 252 -18.99 -16.21 20.44
C VAL A 252 -18.12 -17.22 21.17
N ASN A 253 -18.46 -17.53 22.43
CA ASN A 253 -17.70 -18.43 23.28
C ASN A 253 -18.12 -19.92 23.19
N VAL A 254 -19.18 -20.22 22.42
CA VAL A 254 -19.76 -21.59 22.34
C VAL A 254 -19.48 -22.25 20.99
N THR A 255 -19.26 -21.48 19.93
CA THR A 255 -19.08 -22.01 18.56
C THR A 255 -17.62 -21.98 18.13
N ASP A 256 -17.09 -23.10 17.63
CA ASP A 256 -15.74 -23.22 17.08
C ASP A 256 -15.69 -22.59 15.66
N SER A 257 -15.88 -21.27 15.58
CA SER A 257 -15.92 -20.52 14.32
C SER A 257 -14.55 -20.04 13.85
N ALA A 258 -13.58 -19.94 14.74
CA ALA A 258 -12.21 -19.55 14.39
C ALA A 258 -11.46 -20.69 13.69
N VAL A 259 -10.70 -20.34 12.65
CA VAL A 259 -9.97 -21.29 11.84
C VAL A 259 -8.48 -20.93 11.84
N ARG A 260 -7.65 -21.92 12.11
CA ARG A 260 -6.19 -21.85 11.96
C ARG A 260 -5.78 -22.83 10.88
N ILE A 261 -5.07 -22.35 9.87
CA ILE A 261 -4.52 -23.17 8.79
C ILE A 261 -3.00 -23.14 8.91
N THR A 262 -2.40 -24.32 9.01
CA THR A 262 -0.95 -24.50 9.01
C THR A 262 -0.56 -25.23 7.73
N HIS A 263 0.29 -24.65 6.93
CA HIS A 263 0.89 -25.31 5.77
C HIS A 263 2.10 -26.12 6.24
N LEU A 264 1.98 -27.43 6.22
CA LEU A 264 2.97 -28.35 6.80
C LEU A 264 4.38 -28.22 6.20
N PRO A 265 4.55 -28.08 4.85
CA PRO A 265 5.89 -27.99 4.26
C PRO A 265 6.65 -26.71 4.64
N THR A 266 5.93 -25.57 4.79
CA THR A 266 6.57 -24.26 5.05
C THR A 266 6.40 -23.79 6.49
N ASN A 267 5.61 -24.49 7.31
CA ASN A 267 5.21 -24.10 8.66
C ASN A 267 4.56 -22.70 8.75
N ILE A 268 4.01 -22.19 7.63
CA ILE A 268 3.27 -20.92 7.65
C ILE A 268 1.92 -21.16 8.30
N VAL A 269 1.63 -20.35 9.32
CA VAL A 269 0.37 -20.40 10.08
C VAL A 269 -0.44 -19.15 9.80
N VAL A 270 -1.73 -19.35 9.48
CA VAL A 270 -2.71 -18.28 9.28
C VAL A 270 -3.92 -18.56 10.18
N GLN A 271 -4.44 -17.50 10.81
CA GLN A 271 -5.63 -17.56 11.66
C GLN A 271 -6.67 -16.58 11.15
N CYS A 272 -7.96 -16.97 11.24
CA CYS A 272 -9.07 -16.07 10.93
C CYS A 272 -10.24 -16.37 11.88
N GLN A 273 -10.77 -15.31 12.55
CA GLN A 273 -11.85 -15.46 13.55
C GLN A 273 -12.91 -14.35 13.46
N ASN A 274 -12.87 -13.53 12.40
CA ASN A 274 -13.68 -12.31 12.30
C ASN A 274 -15.16 -12.58 11.97
N GLU A 275 -15.44 -13.67 11.28
CA GLU A 275 -16.78 -14.02 10.82
C GLU A 275 -17.42 -15.07 11.73
N ARG A 276 -18.75 -15.01 11.88
CA ARG A 276 -19.51 -16.05 12.60
C ARG A 276 -19.56 -17.40 11.87
N SER A 277 -19.25 -17.40 10.57
CA SER A 277 -19.26 -18.58 9.72
C SER A 277 -17.86 -19.17 9.60
N GLN A 278 -17.66 -20.40 10.07
CA GLN A 278 -16.44 -21.18 9.90
C GLN A 278 -16.00 -21.28 8.44
N HIS A 279 -16.95 -21.46 7.50
CA HIS A 279 -16.65 -21.51 6.06
C HIS A 279 -16.07 -20.20 5.52
N LYS A 280 -16.60 -19.06 5.95
CA LYS A 280 -16.06 -17.75 5.54
C LYS A 280 -14.67 -17.52 6.13
N ASN A 281 -14.46 -17.88 7.39
CA ASN A 281 -13.15 -17.81 8.04
C ASN A 281 -12.13 -18.73 7.35
N LYS A 282 -12.53 -19.97 6.96
CA LYS A 282 -11.68 -20.90 6.21
C LYS A 282 -11.30 -20.30 4.83
N ALA A 283 -12.26 -19.77 4.10
CA ALA A 283 -12.01 -19.17 2.78
C ALA A 283 -11.05 -17.96 2.88
N MET A 284 -11.25 -17.10 3.89
CA MET A 284 -10.40 -15.96 4.12
C MET A 284 -8.98 -16.37 4.57
N ALA A 285 -8.87 -17.33 5.49
CA ALA A 285 -7.57 -17.86 5.91
C ALA A 285 -6.80 -18.51 4.74
N MET A 286 -7.49 -19.22 3.84
CA MET A 286 -6.89 -19.76 2.62
C MET A 286 -6.36 -18.66 1.69
N LYS A 287 -7.08 -17.56 1.54
CA LYS A 287 -6.65 -16.40 0.75
C LYS A 287 -5.35 -15.80 1.29
N VAL A 288 -5.28 -15.60 2.60
CA VAL A 288 -4.08 -15.09 3.27
C VAL A 288 -2.92 -16.09 3.17
N LEU A 289 -3.20 -17.39 3.29
CA LEU A 289 -2.20 -18.44 3.14
C LEU A 289 -1.59 -18.45 1.73
N LYS A 290 -2.44 -18.40 0.69
CA LYS A 290 -1.97 -18.32 -0.71
C LYS A 290 -1.05 -17.11 -0.93
N ALA A 291 -1.42 -15.95 -0.42
CA ALA A 291 -0.61 -14.74 -0.52
C ALA A 291 0.76 -14.90 0.17
N ARG A 292 0.79 -15.48 1.37
CA ARG A 292 2.06 -15.74 2.08
C ARG A 292 2.94 -16.79 1.41
N LEU A 293 2.35 -17.83 0.85
CA LEU A 293 3.10 -18.86 0.10
C LEU A 293 3.70 -18.28 -1.19
N TYR A 294 2.97 -17.42 -1.88
CA TYR A 294 3.47 -16.73 -3.07
C TYR A 294 4.66 -15.81 -2.73
N GLU A 295 4.55 -15.05 -1.66
CA GLU A 295 5.63 -14.20 -1.20
C GLU A 295 6.87 -15.02 -0.80
N ALA A 296 6.67 -16.13 -0.09
CA ALA A 296 7.76 -17.03 0.27
C ALA A 296 8.47 -17.61 -0.97
N LYS A 297 7.71 -17.99 -2.01
CA LYS A 297 8.27 -18.43 -3.31
C LYS A 297 9.05 -17.33 -4.04
N LEU A 298 8.52 -16.10 -4.01
CA LEU A 298 9.22 -14.94 -4.59
C LEU A 298 10.51 -14.60 -3.83
N GLU A 299 10.48 -14.71 -2.52
CA GLU A 299 11.64 -14.45 -1.67
C GLU A 299 12.70 -15.55 -1.86
N GLU A 300 12.29 -16.80 -2.04
CA GLU A 300 13.17 -17.90 -2.37
C GLU A 300 13.86 -17.71 -3.73
N LYS A 301 13.11 -17.34 -4.77
CA LYS A 301 13.68 -16.96 -6.08
C LYS A 301 14.64 -15.77 -5.99
N LYS A 302 14.29 -14.75 -5.19
CA LYS A 302 15.19 -13.61 -4.95
C LYS A 302 16.45 -14.04 -4.20
N LYS A 303 16.32 -14.88 -3.19
CA LYS A 303 17.49 -15.43 -2.45
C LYS A 303 18.38 -16.32 -3.33
N GLU A 304 17.82 -17.04 -4.29
CA GLU A 304 18.59 -17.76 -5.29
C GLU A 304 19.34 -16.81 -6.23
N MET A 305 18.68 -15.77 -6.74
CA MET A 305 19.34 -14.72 -7.53
C MET A 305 20.37 -13.92 -6.70
N GLU A 306 20.07 -13.63 -5.44
CA GLU A 306 21.01 -12.96 -4.53
C GLU A 306 22.15 -13.85 -4.10
N LYS A 307 21.98 -15.17 -3.94
CA LYS A 307 23.07 -16.11 -3.73
C LYS A 307 24.01 -16.19 -4.94
N GLU A 308 23.53 -16.05 -6.14
CA GLU A 308 24.38 -15.89 -7.33
C GLU A 308 25.09 -14.52 -7.33
N ASN A 309 24.45 -13.44 -6.84
CA ASN A 309 25.07 -12.12 -6.69
C ASN A 309 25.80 -11.89 -5.36
N ALA A 310 25.49 -12.61 -4.29
CA ALA A 310 26.01 -12.42 -2.92
C ALA A 310 27.41 -12.99 -2.67
N LYS A 311 28.12 -13.37 -3.72
CA LYS A 311 29.59 -13.37 -3.63
C LYS A 311 30.16 -11.97 -3.42
N LYS A 312 29.34 -10.91 -3.33
CA LYS A 312 29.81 -9.51 -3.32
C LYS A 312 29.35 -8.56 -2.20
N GLN A 313 28.42 -8.86 -1.29
CA GLN A 313 28.15 -7.90 -0.18
C GLN A 313 27.59 -8.56 1.10
N LYS A 314 28.18 -8.21 2.26
CA LYS A 314 27.70 -8.56 3.61
C LYS A 314 26.51 -7.67 3.99
N ILE A 315 25.49 -8.30 4.58
CA ILE A 315 24.27 -7.65 5.06
C ILE A 315 24.46 -7.17 6.49
N GLU A 316 24.18 -5.91 6.76
CA GLU A 316 24.11 -5.32 8.10
C GLU A 316 22.68 -5.31 8.64
N TRP A 317 22.55 -5.69 9.91
CA TRP A 317 21.31 -5.68 10.68
C TRP A 317 21.01 -4.28 11.23
N GLY A 318 19.97 -3.62 10.71
CA GLY A 318 19.41 -2.41 11.26
C GLY A 318 17.93 -2.30 10.91
N SER A 319 17.08 -3.01 11.63
CA SER A 319 15.71 -3.29 11.21
C SER A 319 14.67 -2.20 11.48
N GLN A 320 15.03 -1.05 12.06
CA GLN A 320 14.08 0.04 12.28
C GLN A 320 13.91 0.86 11.00
N ILE A 321 12.73 0.83 10.41
CA ILE A 321 12.45 1.67 9.23
C ILE A 321 12.13 3.10 9.62
N ARG A 322 11.38 3.29 10.74
CA ARG A 322 10.91 4.62 11.16
C ARG A 322 10.84 4.75 12.66
N SER A 323 11.24 5.93 13.16
CA SER A 323 11.13 6.30 14.57
C SER A 323 10.13 7.44 14.73
N TYR A 324 9.27 7.32 15.73
CA TYR A 324 8.27 8.30 16.13
C TYR A 324 8.64 8.76 17.54
N VAL A 325 9.11 10.00 17.67
CA VAL A 325 9.49 10.62 18.94
C VAL A 325 8.45 11.66 19.28
N MET A 326 7.79 11.51 20.43
CA MET A 326 6.79 12.45 20.95
C MET A 326 7.31 13.21 22.17
N HIS A 327 8.43 12.77 22.72
CA HIS A 327 9.07 13.42 23.88
C HIS A 327 10.57 13.10 23.91
N PRO A 328 11.47 14.08 24.19
CA PRO A 328 11.24 15.48 24.60
C PRO A 328 10.95 16.43 23.43
N TYR A 329 11.07 16.00 22.21
CA TYR A 329 10.74 16.75 21.00
C TYR A 329 9.85 15.91 20.10
N SER A 330 9.12 16.56 19.21
CA SER A 330 8.23 15.88 18.25
C SER A 330 8.96 15.68 16.93
N MET A 331 9.12 14.41 16.49
CA MET A 331 9.78 14.07 15.24
C MET A 331 9.37 12.68 14.76
N VAL A 332 9.09 12.54 13.48
CA VAL A 332 9.02 11.26 12.78
C VAL A 332 10.13 11.23 11.75
N LYS A 333 10.97 10.19 11.78
CA LYS A 333 12.10 10.03 10.86
C LYS A 333 12.14 8.63 10.27
N ASP A 334 12.20 8.54 8.95
CA ASP A 334 12.48 7.31 8.23
C ASP A 334 13.99 7.15 8.02
N HIS A 335 14.55 6.06 8.55
CA HIS A 335 16.00 5.82 8.57
C HIS A 335 16.55 5.38 7.20
N ARG A 336 15.68 4.94 6.28
CA ARG A 336 16.07 4.48 4.94
C ARG A 336 16.28 5.65 3.99
N THR A 337 15.42 6.65 4.11
CA THR A 337 15.37 7.82 3.21
C THR A 337 15.93 9.08 3.84
N ASN A 338 16.11 9.10 5.16
CA ASN A 338 16.40 10.27 6.00
C ASN A 338 15.33 11.37 5.93
N TYR A 339 14.14 11.07 5.36
CA TYR A 339 13.03 12.02 5.42
C TYR A 339 12.50 12.13 6.85
N GLU A 340 12.30 13.36 7.32
CA GLU A 340 11.83 13.64 8.68
C GLU A 340 10.80 14.78 8.70
N THR A 341 9.93 14.77 9.69
CA THR A 341 8.95 15.83 9.97
C THR A 341 8.73 16.00 11.47
N SER A 342 8.50 17.22 11.90
CA SER A 342 8.12 17.52 13.28
C SER A 342 6.63 17.35 13.57
N ASN A 343 5.79 17.25 12.53
CA ASN A 343 4.33 17.15 12.68
C ASN A 343 3.92 15.69 12.89
N VAL A 344 4.15 15.18 14.11
CA VAL A 344 3.83 13.79 14.49
C VAL A 344 2.33 13.55 14.43
N ASP A 345 1.51 14.50 14.86
CA ASP A 345 0.04 14.37 14.86
C ASP A 345 -0.53 14.17 13.46
N ALA A 346 -0.01 14.91 12.48
CA ALA A 346 -0.43 14.73 11.09
C ALA A 346 -0.09 13.32 10.58
N VAL A 347 1.09 12.80 10.91
CA VAL A 347 1.51 11.44 10.54
C VAL A 347 0.61 10.40 11.19
N MET A 348 0.34 10.53 12.50
CA MET A 348 -0.55 9.62 13.23
C MET A 348 -2.00 9.67 12.75
N ASN A 349 -2.40 10.78 12.13
CA ASN A 349 -3.69 10.95 11.45
C ASN A 349 -3.67 10.55 9.96
N GLY A 350 -2.68 9.74 9.55
CA GLY A 350 -2.64 9.12 8.23
C GLY A 350 -1.90 9.90 7.15
N LYS A 351 -1.28 11.06 7.42
CA LYS A 351 -0.50 11.81 6.41
C LYS A 351 0.90 11.21 6.23
N ILE A 352 0.98 9.99 5.70
CA ILE A 352 2.23 9.26 5.49
C ILE A 352 2.75 9.31 4.04
N ASP A 353 2.03 9.95 3.12
CA ASP A 353 2.32 9.96 1.68
C ASP A 353 3.76 10.39 1.37
N ARG A 354 4.27 11.42 2.04
CA ARG A 354 5.64 11.91 1.84
C ARG A 354 6.71 10.88 2.23
N PHE A 355 6.45 10.04 3.24
CA PHE A 355 7.34 8.94 3.59
C PHE A 355 7.32 7.85 2.54
N ILE A 356 6.13 7.51 2.03
CA ILE A 356 5.93 6.55 0.95
C ILE A 356 6.66 7.05 -0.31
N GLU A 357 6.45 8.30 -0.70
CA GLU A 357 7.12 8.92 -1.84
C GLU A 357 8.64 8.91 -1.72
N ALA A 358 9.16 9.33 -0.57
CA ALA A 358 10.59 9.34 -0.32
C ALA A 358 11.20 7.95 -0.46
N PHE A 359 10.49 6.91 0.06
CA PHE A 359 10.95 5.53 -0.05
C PHE A 359 10.94 5.02 -1.48
N LEU A 360 9.87 5.25 -2.24
CA LEU A 360 9.78 4.78 -3.63
C LEU A 360 10.83 5.46 -4.51
N LYS A 361 11.04 6.77 -4.35
CA LYS A 361 12.12 7.50 -5.04
C LYS A 361 13.51 6.98 -4.65
N TRP A 362 13.73 6.65 -3.38
CA TRP A 362 14.98 6.08 -2.92
C TRP A 362 15.22 4.68 -3.51
N LYS A 363 14.16 3.85 -3.56
CA LYS A 363 14.23 2.50 -4.12
C LYS A 363 14.48 2.51 -5.64
N ALA A 364 13.92 3.48 -6.37
CA ALA A 364 14.13 3.62 -7.81
C ALA A 364 15.54 4.08 -8.19
N LYS A 365 16.30 4.68 -7.23
CA LYS A 365 17.69 5.12 -7.44
C LYS A 365 18.72 4.03 -7.16
N LYS A 366 18.31 2.91 -6.56
CA LYS A 366 19.16 1.73 -6.29
C LYS A 366 19.00 0.67 -7.37
#